data_c7471cbd1b2fff53d453b2bd4b7558c6
#
_entry.id   c7471cbd1b2fff53d453b2bd4b7558c6
#
_cell.length_a   1.000
_cell.length_b   1.000
_cell.length_c   1.000
_cell.angle_alpha   90.00
_cell.angle_beta   90.00
_cell.angle_gamma   90.00
#
_symmetry.space_group_name_H-M   'P 1'
#
loop_
_entity.id
_entity.type
_entity.pdbx_description
1 polymer ?
#
loop_
_entity_poly.entity_id
_entity_poly.type
_entity_poly.pdbx_seq_one_letter_code
_entity_poly.pdbx_strand_id
1 'polypeptide(L)'
;MSAAFKKFFKRFNPKGQDNPSEGIFVAAFGKHPGWDDHIDDIGFEADVFVTVKRILYIQGIGGNIDSGSWDKLKEDQIIEEFKHVFFWYINGNLVVGRMWSSQDGKGRKSYPFVVCVQCGKLPIKWIFENVLPRLEKVEATCAATTSANDVRMAIQRAGQELRQLAQKCVTSPSPVIAYPDAVARLARHPEMGPDQEGLFRVLYHIEREVGRHRANSAGSMALRSTSLRIPTSQDVKLESILLWNSFLFNMFGKNTPMLILIPQRNNWIDIIIGEPTELQLYCLRASLKVIPLTSSIPYNMGSEFINQANKLIKDSLGG
;
A
#
# COMPACT_ATOMS: atom_id res chain seq x y z
N MET A 1 22.07 25.08 -6.64
CA MET A 1 21.67 24.66 -5.29
C MET A 1 22.69 25.19 -4.29
N SER A 2 22.27 26.05 -3.37
CA SER A 2 23.19 26.75 -2.47
C SER A 2 23.81 25.82 -1.41
N ALA A 3 25.02 26.17 -0.95
CA ALA A 3 25.75 25.43 0.09
C ALA A 3 24.98 25.27 1.42
N ALA A 4 23.98 26.14 1.69
CA ALA A 4 23.09 26.06 2.84
C ALA A 4 22.15 24.86 2.76
N PHE A 5 21.70 24.47 1.57
CA PHE A 5 20.81 23.33 1.35
C PHE A 5 21.52 21.98 1.59
N LYS A 6 22.81 21.90 1.23
CA LYS A 6 23.63 20.70 1.50
C LYS A 6 23.96 20.51 3.00
N LYS A 7 24.00 21.59 3.78
CA LYS A 7 24.29 21.55 5.23
C LYS A 7 23.07 21.07 6.04
N PHE A 8 21.86 21.33 5.57
CA PHE A 8 20.62 20.90 6.22
C PHE A 8 20.48 19.37 6.18
N PHE A 9 20.78 18.73 5.04
CA PHE A 9 20.70 17.26 4.89
C PHE A 9 21.81 16.48 5.61
N LYS A 10 22.96 17.09 5.94
CA LYS A 10 24.06 16.43 6.69
C LYS A 10 23.80 16.28 8.19
N ARG A 11 22.77 16.92 8.73
CA ARG A 11 22.44 16.92 10.16
C ARG A 11 21.55 15.75 10.62
N PHE A 12 21.04 14.93 9.71
CA PHE A 12 20.13 13.81 9.99
C PHE A 12 20.71 12.43 9.66
N ASN A 13 21.99 12.21 9.97
CA ASN A 13 22.55 10.86 9.94
C ASN A 13 23.27 10.55 11.27
N PRO A 14 22.53 10.23 12.35
CA PRO A 14 23.16 9.74 13.57
C PRO A 14 23.63 8.31 13.32
N LYS A 15 24.97 8.11 13.36
CA LYS A 15 25.55 6.81 13.61
C LYS A 15 25.19 6.39 15.04
N GLY A 16 24.03 5.78 15.22
CA GLY A 16 23.53 5.19 16.45
C GLY A 16 22.95 3.83 16.14
N GLN A 17 23.06 2.88 17.06
CA GLN A 17 22.36 1.60 16.98
C GLN A 17 20.88 1.88 16.72
N ASP A 18 20.36 1.42 15.58
CA ASP A 18 18.95 1.60 15.18
C ASP A 18 18.04 0.97 16.25
N ASN A 19 17.53 1.78 17.15
CA ASN A 19 16.50 1.37 18.09
C ASN A 19 15.18 1.22 17.30
N PRO A 20 14.58 0.03 17.20
CA PRO A 20 13.35 -0.19 16.42
C PRO A 20 12.20 0.73 16.80
N SER A 21 12.18 1.26 18.02
CA SER A 21 11.13 2.16 18.49
C SER A 21 11.29 3.62 18.03
N GLU A 22 12.50 4.03 17.63
CA GLU A 22 12.78 5.41 17.21
C GLU A 22 12.15 5.77 15.86
N GLY A 23 11.77 4.77 15.05
CA GLY A 23 11.14 4.94 13.74
C GLY A 23 9.61 4.80 13.74
N ILE A 24 8.94 4.70 14.90
CA ILE A 24 7.48 4.57 14.97
C ILE A 24 6.83 5.92 15.26
N PHE A 25 6.13 6.41 14.25
CA PHE A 25 5.28 7.59 14.33
C PHE A 25 3.87 7.24 13.87
N VAL A 26 2.87 7.90 14.42
CA VAL A 26 1.45 7.70 14.05
C VAL A 26 0.87 9.03 13.66
N ALA A 27 0.25 9.10 12.48
CA ALA A 27 -0.39 10.30 11.98
C ALA A 27 -1.85 10.03 11.57
N ALA A 28 -2.67 11.08 11.65
CA ALA A 28 -4.04 11.05 11.17
C ALA A 28 -4.39 12.33 10.42
N PHE A 29 -5.22 12.18 9.38
CA PHE A 29 -5.75 13.27 8.56
C PHE A 29 -7.08 12.85 7.92
N GLY A 30 -7.81 13.82 7.39
CA GLY A 30 -9.07 13.55 6.72
C GLY A 30 -10.27 14.22 7.36
N LYS A 31 -11.46 13.62 7.27
CA LYS A 31 -12.70 14.16 7.84
C LYS A 31 -13.17 13.37 9.03
N HIS A 32 -13.66 14.09 10.05
CA HIS A 32 -14.24 13.49 11.24
C HIS A 32 -15.32 14.43 11.84
N PRO A 33 -16.43 13.92 12.40
CA PRO A 33 -17.52 14.74 12.94
C PRO A 33 -17.11 15.74 14.05
N GLY A 34 -15.96 15.56 14.68
CA GLY A 34 -15.40 16.48 15.67
C GLY A 34 -14.81 17.79 15.11
N TRP A 35 -14.80 17.95 13.77
CA TRP A 35 -14.31 19.16 13.08
C TRP A 35 -15.30 19.58 12.00
N ASP A 36 -15.46 20.88 11.81
CA ASP A 36 -16.37 21.46 10.82
C ASP A 36 -15.91 21.27 9.37
N ASP A 37 -14.67 20.81 9.16
CA ASP A 37 -14.09 20.49 7.87
C ASP A 37 -13.09 19.32 8.04
N HIS A 38 -11.91 19.41 7.44
CA HIS A 38 -10.83 18.45 7.69
C HIS A 38 -10.30 18.59 9.12
N ILE A 39 -9.84 17.47 9.67
CA ILE A 39 -9.17 17.52 10.98
C ILE A 39 -7.85 18.26 10.85
N ASP A 40 -7.41 18.89 11.93
CA ASP A 40 -6.03 19.33 12.06
C ASP A 40 -5.11 18.10 11.92
N ASP A 41 -4.00 18.24 11.21
CA ASP A 41 -3.05 17.15 11.05
C ASP A 41 -2.52 16.71 12.42
N ILE A 42 -2.76 15.45 12.78
CA ILE A 42 -2.33 14.89 14.07
C ILE A 42 -1.10 14.04 13.86
N GLY A 43 -0.03 14.26 14.65
CA GLY A 43 1.14 13.38 14.69
C GLY A 43 2.04 13.45 13.43
N PHE A 44 2.07 14.57 12.73
CA PHE A 44 2.94 14.78 11.56
C PHE A 44 4.39 15.04 11.96
N GLU A 45 4.96 14.13 12.75
CA GLU A 45 6.33 14.22 13.26
C GLU A 45 7.38 13.71 12.25
N ALA A 46 6.95 13.04 11.18
CA ALA A 46 7.83 12.50 10.15
C ALA A 46 7.44 13.01 8.75
N ASP A 47 8.44 13.43 7.96
CA ASP A 47 8.26 13.99 6.61
C ASP A 47 7.51 13.06 5.64
N VAL A 48 7.60 11.74 5.86
CA VAL A 48 6.90 10.77 5.03
C VAL A 48 5.38 10.95 5.06
N PHE A 49 4.81 11.41 6.17
CA PHE A 49 3.37 11.64 6.29
C PHE A 49 2.88 12.81 5.43
N VAL A 50 3.72 13.83 5.28
CA VAL A 50 3.43 14.94 4.36
C VAL A 50 3.33 14.42 2.93
N THR A 51 4.24 13.52 2.55
CA THR A 51 4.23 12.88 1.22
C THR A 51 3.00 11.98 1.06
N VAL A 52 2.69 11.16 2.08
CA VAL A 52 1.50 10.27 2.06
C VAL A 52 0.22 11.09 1.93
N LYS A 53 0.05 12.14 2.73
CA LYS A 53 -1.13 13.02 2.65
C LYS A 53 -1.22 13.70 1.28
N ARG A 54 -0.12 14.26 0.78
CA ARG A 54 -0.09 14.95 -0.51
C ARG A 54 -0.50 14.03 -1.65
N ILE A 55 0.10 12.85 -1.75
CA ILE A 55 -0.10 11.95 -2.90
C ILE A 55 -1.43 11.18 -2.75
N LEU A 56 -1.64 10.48 -1.62
CA LEU A 56 -2.82 9.63 -1.43
C LEU A 56 -4.10 10.44 -1.29
N TYR A 57 -4.06 11.48 -0.45
CA TYR A 57 -5.26 12.18 -0.02
C TYR A 57 -5.59 13.39 -0.91
N ILE A 58 -4.62 14.31 -1.08
CA ILE A 58 -4.88 15.55 -1.82
C ILE A 58 -4.91 15.27 -3.32
N GLN A 59 -3.85 14.70 -3.89
CA GLN A 59 -3.76 14.46 -5.34
C GLN A 59 -4.62 13.28 -5.78
N GLY A 60 -4.58 12.16 -5.05
CA GLY A 60 -5.30 10.95 -5.43
C GLY A 60 -6.79 11.04 -5.14
N ILE A 61 -7.17 11.09 -3.86
CA ILE A 61 -8.59 11.13 -3.46
C ILE A 61 -9.22 12.45 -3.89
N GLY A 62 -8.59 13.58 -3.55
CA GLY A 62 -9.06 14.90 -3.92
C GLY A 62 -9.18 15.09 -5.42
N GLY A 63 -8.17 14.71 -6.20
CA GLY A 63 -8.20 14.81 -7.66
C GLY A 63 -9.36 14.02 -8.28
N ASN A 64 -9.61 12.78 -7.83
CA ASN A 64 -10.74 11.98 -8.32
C ASN A 64 -12.10 12.56 -7.92
N ILE A 65 -12.21 13.22 -6.74
CA ILE A 65 -13.42 13.94 -6.33
C ILE A 65 -13.61 15.18 -7.20
N ASP A 66 -12.60 16.03 -7.34
CA ASP A 66 -12.66 17.30 -8.03
C ASP A 66 -12.90 17.12 -9.54
N SER A 67 -12.35 16.07 -10.14
CA SER A 67 -12.60 15.72 -11.55
C SER A 67 -13.94 15.01 -11.78
N GLY A 68 -14.67 14.66 -10.73
CA GLY A 68 -15.90 13.87 -10.79
C GLY A 68 -15.69 12.48 -11.41
N SER A 69 -14.47 11.92 -11.32
CA SER A 69 -14.15 10.65 -11.94
C SER A 69 -14.97 9.51 -11.35
N TRP A 70 -15.17 9.50 -10.04
CA TRP A 70 -15.99 8.49 -9.34
C TRP A 70 -17.49 8.71 -9.49
N ASP A 71 -17.94 9.94 -9.72
CA ASP A 71 -19.37 10.25 -9.93
C ASP A 71 -19.91 9.70 -11.26
N LYS A 72 -19.00 9.38 -12.20
CA LYS A 72 -19.32 8.74 -13.48
C LYS A 72 -19.53 7.24 -13.37
N LEU A 73 -19.17 6.63 -12.23
CA LEU A 73 -19.37 5.20 -11.98
C LEU A 73 -20.83 4.90 -11.68
N LYS A 74 -21.33 3.82 -12.29
CA LYS A 74 -22.66 3.29 -11.96
C LYS A 74 -22.61 2.57 -10.60
N GLU A 75 -23.79 2.32 -10.03
CA GLU A 75 -23.93 1.66 -8.72
C GLU A 75 -23.15 0.32 -8.63
N ASP A 76 -23.18 -0.49 -9.69
CA ASP A 76 -22.47 -1.77 -9.75
C ASP A 76 -20.97 -1.67 -10.11
N GLN A 77 -20.52 -0.48 -10.42
CA GLN A 77 -19.13 -0.16 -10.79
C GLN A 77 -18.35 0.49 -9.66
N ILE A 78 -19.05 1.03 -8.66
CA ILE A 78 -18.45 1.78 -7.56
C ILE A 78 -18.32 0.90 -6.31
N ILE A 79 -17.24 1.11 -5.56
CA ILE A 79 -17.12 0.68 -4.17
C ILE A 79 -17.64 1.84 -3.32
N GLU A 80 -18.80 1.67 -2.68
CA GLU A 80 -19.51 2.76 -1.99
C GLU A 80 -18.70 3.38 -0.85
N GLU A 81 -17.97 2.54 -0.11
CA GLU A 81 -17.26 2.97 1.09
C GLU A 81 -15.76 2.86 0.94
N PHE A 82 -15.07 3.88 1.42
CA PHE A 82 -13.66 3.69 1.76
C PHE A 82 -13.58 2.73 2.95
N LYS A 83 -12.94 1.61 2.77
CA LYS A 83 -12.62 0.68 3.85
C LYS A 83 -11.38 -0.13 3.44
N HIS A 84 -10.21 0.51 3.55
CA HIS A 84 -8.96 -0.03 3.03
C HIS A 84 -7.89 -0.06 4.11
N VAL A 85 -7.05 -1.08 4.05
CA VAL A 85 -5.72 -1.09 4.66
C VAL A 85 -4.72 -0.83 3.54
N PHE A 86 -3.63 -0.13 3.82
CA PHE A 86 -2.57 0.07 2.86
C PHE A 86 -1.19 -0.16 3.47
N PHE A 87 -0.28 -0.62 2.63
CA PHE A 87 1.16 -0.73 2.89
C PHE A 87 1.88 0.07 1.82
N TRP A 88 2.64 1.05 2.21
CA TRP A 88 3.35 1.90 1.27
C TRP A 88 4.84 1.93 1.55
N TYR A 89 5.61 1.31 0.67
CA TYR A 89 7.06 1.42 0.65
C TYR A 89 7.43 2.69 -0.11
N ILE A 90 7.98 3.67 0.58
CA ILE A 90 8.28 4.98 0.04
C ILE A 90 9.53 5.57 0.72
N ASN A 91 10.49 6.02 -0.09
CA ASN A 91 11.73 6.66 0.38
C ASN A 91 12.48 5.85 1.48
N GLY A 92 12.51 4.52 1.33
CA GLY A 92 13.15 3.62 2.30
C GLY A 92 12.35 3.40 3.60
N ASN A 93 11.13 3.95 3.70
CA ASN A 93 10.21 3.76 4.82
C ASN A 93 9.07 2.82 4.43
N LEU A 94 8.54 2.11 5.41
CA LEU A 94 7.26 1.43 5.29
C LEU A 94 6.22 2.20 6.10
N VAL A 95 5.19 2.70 5.44
CA VAL A 95 4.02 3.30 6.05
C VAL A 95 2.84 2.34 5.91
N VAL A 96 2.21 2.02 7.01
CA VAL A 96 1.01 1.18 7.06
C VAL A 96 -0.14 2.01 7.56
N GLY A 97 -1.28 1.96 6.88
CA GLY A 97 -2.41 2.78 7.27
C GLY A 97 -3.73 2.10 7.02
N ARG A 98 -4.74 2.76 7.57
CA ARG A 98 -6.14 2.38 7.43
C ARG A 98 -6.96 3.62 7.06
N MET A 99 -7.86 3.47 6.10
CA MET A 99 -8.79 4.51 5.72
C MET A 99 -10.21 3.98 5.72
N TRP A 100 -11.16 4.83 6.13
CA TRP A 100 -12.57 4.50 6.16
C TRP A 100 -13.43 5.70 5.84
N SER A 101 -14.62 5.44 5.31
CA SER A 101 -15.62 6.48 5.04
C SER A 101 -15.97 7.24 6.32
N SER A 102 -15.96 8.56 6.24
CA SER A 102 -16.23 9.45 7.35
C SER A 102 -16.96 10.70 6.86
N GLN A 103 -17.34 11.57 7.78
CA GLN A 103 -17.93 12.87 7.48
C GLN A 103 -17.33 13.93 8.40
N ASP A 104 -17.45 15.20 8.02
CA ASP A 104 -17.15 16.31 8.93
C ASP A 104 -18.38 16.68 9.78
N GLY A 105 -18.21 17.64 10.70
CA GLY A 105 -19.27 18.13 11.57
C GLY A 105 -20.48 18.76 10.83
N LYS A 106 -20.30 19.07 9.54
CA LYS A 106 -21.37 19.55 8.64
C LYS A 106 -22.01 18.43 7.81
N GLY A 107 -21.62 17.17 8.02
CA GLY A 107 -22.18 16.00 7.34
C GLY A 107 -21.66 15.74 5.93
N ARG A 108 -20.56 16.39 5.48
CA ARG A 108 -19.99 16.19 4.14
C ARG A 108 -19.12 14.93 4.13
N LYS A 109 -19.46 13.95 3.26
CA LYS A 109 -18.95 12.56 3.26
C LYS A 109 -17.93 12.24 2.17
N SER A 110 -17.54 13.21 1.33
CA SER A 110 -16.72 12.92 0.13
C SER A 110 -15.33 12.38 0.43
N TYR A 111 -14.76 12.71 1.58
CA TYR A 111 -13.40 12.35 1.97
C TYR A 111 -13.37 11.36 3.13
N PRO A 112 -12.45 10.37 3.12
CA PRO A 112 -12.27 9.44 4.23
C PRO A 112 -11.53 10.07 5.42
N PHE A 113 -11.56 9.36 6.55
CA PHE A 113 -10.59 9.50 7.62
C PHE A 113 -9.44 8.51 7.39
N VAL A 114 -8.21 8.95 7.62
CA VAL A 114 -7.00 8.14 7.43
C VAL A 114 -6.16 8.18 8.68
N VAL A 115 -5.70 7.01 9.13
CA VAL A 115 -4.67 6.86 10.16
C VAL A 115 -3.56 6.01 9.61
N CYS A 116 -2.31 6.43 9.79
CA CYS A 116 -1.15 5.68 9.32
C CYS A 116 0.01 5.70 10.31
N VAL A 117 0.85 4.69 10.21
CA VAL A 117 2.01 4.43 11.05
C VAL A 117 3.23 4.28 10.17
N GLN A 118 4.27 5.05 10.43
CA GLN A 118 5.60 4.74 9.93
C GLN A 118 6.17 3.60 10.77
N CYS A 119 6.56 2.51 10.13
CA CYS A 119 6.95 1.27 10.80
C CYS A 119 8.47 1.03 10.82
N GLY A 120 9.26 1.93 10.23
CA GLY A 120 10.71 1.77 10.16
C GLY A 120 11.12 0.44 9.53
N LYS A 121 11.99 -0.31 10.22
CA LYS A 121 12.51 -1.62 9.77
C LYS A 121 11.81 -2.82 10.41
N LEU A 122 10.63 -2.62 10.99
CA LEU A 122 9.91 -3.70 11.66
C LEU A 122 9.47 -4.80 10.68
N PRO A 123 9.51 -6.08 11.09
CA PRO A 123 9.09 -7.19 10.26
C PRO A 123 7.59 -7.09 9.89
N ILE A 124 7.23 -7.43 8.65
CA ILE A 124 5.83 -7.39 8.20
C ILE A 124 4.92 -8.25 9.09
N LYS A 125 5.38 -9.44 9.52
CA LYS A 125 4.64 -10.27 10.45
C LYS A 125 4.31 -9.52 11.74
N TRP A 126 5.30 -8.85 12.34
CA TRP A 126 5.09 -8.03 13.53
C TRP A 126 4.07 -6.91 13.29
N ILE A 127 4.11 -6.28 12.13
CA ILE A 127 3.16 -5.24 11.73
C ILE A 127 1.73 -5.79 11.67
N PHE A 128 1.52 -6.95 11.08
CA PHE A 128 0.23 -7.62 11.06
C PHE A 128 -0.29 -7.93 12.47
N GLU A 129 0.58 -8.41 13.35
CA GLU A 129 0.21 -8.82 14.70
C GLU A 129 0.02 -7.63 15.66
N ASN A 130 0.66 -6.50 15.42
CA ASN A 130 0.70 -5.38 16.36
C ASN A 130 0.14 -4.06 15.82
N VAL A 131 0.46 -3.68 14.58
CA VAL A 131 0.01 -2.40 14.00
C VAL A 131 -1.43 -2.49 13.54
N LEU A 132 -1.78 -3.48 12.71
CA LEU A 132 -3.12 -3.56 12.15
C LEU A 132 -4.23 -3.67 13.19
N PRO A 133 -4.13 -4.50 14.26
CA PRO A 133 -5.16 -4.55 15.29
C PRO A 133 -5.32 -3.23 16.05
N ARG A 134 -4.24 -2.45 16.19
CA ARG A 134 -4.32 -1.13 16.84
C ARG A 134 -4.93 -0.09 15.95
N LEU A 135 -4.63 -0.10 14.67
CA LEU A 135 -5.31 0.76 13.70
C LEU A 135 -6.82 0.45 13.63
N GLU A 136 -7.19 -0.83 13.73
CA GLU A 136 -8.60 -1.24 13.80
C GLU A 136 -9.29 -0.72 15.06
N LYS A 137 -8.62 -0.80 16.21
CA LYS A 137 -9.12 -0.22 17.46
C LYS A 137 -9.26 1.29 17.38
N VAL A 138 -8.31 1.98 16.74
CA VAL A 138 -8.40 3.43 16.50
C VAL A 138 -9.59 3.75 15.60
N GLU A 139 -9.80 3.02 14.49
CA GLU A 139 -10.98 3.18 13.64
C GLU A 139 -12.26 3.05 14.46
N ALA A 140 -12.41 1.96 15.24
CA ALA A 140 -13.60 1.73 16.06
C ALA A 140 -13.81 2.85 17.09
N THR A 141 -12.76 3.34 17.73
CA THR A 141 -12.84 4.44 18.70
C THR A 141 -13.24 5.76 18.02
N CYS A 142 -12.60 6.12 16.90
CA CYS A 142 -12.90 7.35 16.17
C CYS A 142 -14.30 7.31 15.56
N ALA A 143 -14.76 6.18 15.06
CA ALA A 143 -16.10 6.04 14.50
C ALA A 143 -17.23 6.17 15.56
N ALA A 144 -16.91 5.90 16.82
CA ALA A 144 -17.86 5.93 17.93
C ALA A 144 -17.97 7.30 18.63
N THR A 145 -17.15 8.29 18.27
CA THR A 145 -17.12 9.61 18.92
C THR A 145 -17.29 10.76 17.93
N THR A 146 -17.82 11.88 18.43
CA THR A 146 -17.80 13.18 17.74
C THR A 146 -16.83 14.17 18.42
N SER A 147 -16.09 13.72 19.42
CA SER A 147 -15.15 14.54 20.18
C SER A 147 -13.77 14.59 19.50
N ALA A 148 -13.33 15.77 19.10
CA ALA A 148 -11.97 16.00 18.59
C ALA A 148 -10.89 15.58 19.60
N ASN A 149 -11.14 15.79 20.90
CA ASN A 149 -10.19 15.42 21.94
C ASN A 149 -10.03 13.90 22.06
N ASP A 150 -11.11 13.13 21.99
CA ASP A 150 -11.07 11.67 22.07
C ASP A 150 -10.31 11.07 20.88
N VAL A 151 -10.48 11.65 19.69
CA VAL A 151 -9.71 11.28 18.50
C VAL A 151 -8.23 11.51 18.72
N ARG A 152 -7.83 12.72 19.18
CA ARG A 152 -6.41 13.02 19.48
C ARG A 152 -5.83 12.05 20.51
N MET A 153 -6.58 11.77 21.57
CA MET A 153 -6.15 10.83 22.61
C MET A 153 -6.00 9.39 22.07
N ALA A 154 -6.92 8.94 21.19
CA ALA A 154 -6.84 7.62 20.58
C ALA A 154 -5.58 7.45 19.71
N ILE A 155 -5.25 8.46 18.90
CA ILE A 155 -4.05 8.48 18.05
C ILE A 155 -2.77 8.49 18.91
N GLN A 156 -2.70 9.34 19.91
CA GLN A 156 -1.54 9.42 20.82
C GLN A 156 -1.31 8.12 21.59
N ARG A 157 -2.38 7.52 22.12
CA ARG A 157 -2.32 6.23 22.83
C ARG A 157 -1.80 5.13 21.92
N ALA A 158 -2.33 5.02 20.69
CA ALA A 158 -1.86 4.04 19.72
C ALA A 158 -0.35 4.18 19.44
N GLY A 159 0.14 5.42 19.28
CA GLY A 159 1.55 5.70 19.09
C GLY A 159 2.41 5.29 20.30
N GLN A 160 1.96 5.56 21.52
CA GLN A 160 2.65 5.15 22.75
C GLN A 160 2.71 3.63 22.88
N GLU A 161 1.58 2.93 22.69
CA GLU A 161 1.50 1.48 22.76
C GLU A 161 2.41 0.81 21.71
N LEU A 162 2.41 1.31 20.47
CA LEU A 162 3.24 0.77 19.40
C LEU A 162 4.73 0.96 19.68
N ARG A 163 5.15 2.13 20.17
CA ARG A 163 6.55 2.35 20.56
C ARG A 163 6.99 1.42 21.68
N GLN A 164 6.16 1.22 22.71
CA GLN A 164 6.47 0.30 23.81
C GLN A 164 6.61 -1.16 23.35
N LEU A 165 5.76 -1.59 22.41
CA LEU A 165 5.83 -2.94 21.84
C LEU A 165 7.04 -3.12 20.94
N ALA A 166 7.39 -2.11 20.14
CA ALA A 166 8.56 -2.17 19.27
C ALA A 166 9.88 -2.27 20.05
N GLN A 167 9.97 -1.66 21.21
CA GLN A 167 11.14 -1.82 22.10
C GLN A 167 11.38 -3.27 22.50
N LYS A 168 10.33 -4.09 22.55
CA LYS A 168 10.39 -5.50 22.87
C LYS A 168 10.55 -6.41 21.64
N CYS A 169 10.52 -5.82 20.44
CA CYS A 169 10.64 -6.56 19.20
C CYS A 169 12.09 -6.99 19.00
N VAL A 170 12.33 -8.30 19.10
CA VAL A 170 13.61 -8.86 18.63
C VAL A 170 13.57 -8.87 17.12
N THR A 171 14.32 -7.98 16.50
CA THR A 171 14.45 -7.90 15.04
C THR A 171 15.26 -9.08 14.53
N SER A 172 14.61 -10.22 14.34
CA SER A 172 15.13 -11.23 13.42
C SER A 172 14.86 -10.71 12.00
N PRO A 173 15.83 -10.78 11.08
CA PRO A 173 15.57 -10.43 9.70
C PRO A 173 14.37 -11.27 9.24
N SER A 174 13.31 -10.59 8.74
CA SER A 174 12.19 -11.30 8.12
C SER A 174 12.77 -12.20 7.03
N PRO A 175 12.41 -13.47 6.98
CA PRO A 175 12.88 -14.34 5.92
C PRO A 175 12.43 -13.70 4.59
N VAL A 176 13.39 -13.21 3.83
CA VAL A 176 13.13 -12.80 2.44
C VAL A 176 12.84 -14.10 1.72
N ILE A 177 11.60 -14.28 1.26
CA ILE A 177 11.26 -15.44 0.44
C ILE A 177 12.12 -15.35 -0.83
N ALA A 178 12.93 -16.38 -1.07
CA ALA A 178 13.76 -16.41 -2.28
C ALA A 178 12.87 -16.35 -3.52
N TYR A 179 13.38 -15.72 -4.59
CA TYR A 179 12.61 -15.55 -5.83
C TYR A 179 11.99 -16.85 -6.37
N PRO A 180 12.72 -17.99 -6.47
CA PRO A 180 12.15 -19.26 -6.89
C PRO A 180 11.00 -19.73 -5.98
N ASP A 181 11.17 -19.61 -4.66
CA ASP A 181 10.13 -20.00 -3.71
C ASP A 181 8.88 -19.12 -3.82
N ALA A 182 9.04 -17.83 -4.06
CA ALA A 182 7.92 -16.94 -4.29
C ALA A 182 7.14 -17.34 -5.56
N VAL A 183 7.83 -17.63 -6.66
CA VAL A 183 7.19 -18.11 -7.91
C VAL A 183 6.50 -19.46 -7.71
N ALA A 184 7.15 -20.40 -7.04
CA ALA A 184 6.59 -21.72 -6.73
C ALA A 184 5.30 -21.64 -5.90
N ARG A 185 5.27 -20.75 -4.90
CA ARG A 185 4.08 -20.53 -4.08
C ARG A 185 2.97 -19.82 -4.84
N LEU A 186 3.29 -18.82 -5.66
CA LEU A 186 2.32 -18.15 -6.53
C LEU A 186 1.70 -19.14 -7.53
N ALA A 187 2.50 -20.05 -8.10
CA ALA A 187 2.03 -21.07 -9.03
C ALA A 187 1.05 -22.07 -8.39
N ARG A 188 1.18 -22.31 -7.09
CA ARG A 188 0.28 -23.18 -6.31
C ARG A 188 -0.90 -22.44 -5.69
N HIS A 189 -0.97 -21.12 -5.83
CA HIS A 189 -2.03 -20.34 -5.19
C HIS A 189 -3.39 -20.63 -5.86
N PRO A 190 -4.42 -21.02 -5.09
CA PRO A 190 -5.71 -21.44 -5.64
C PRO A 190 -6.36 -20.39 -6.54
N GLU A 191 -6.14 -19.13 -6.24
CA GLU A 191 -6.76 -18.00 -6.93
C GLU A 191 -6.10 -17.64 -8.27
N MET A 192 -5.01 -18.32 -8.65
CA MET A 192 -4.38 -18.19 -9.97
C MET A 192 -4.98 -19.14 -11.02
N GLY A 193 -5.98 -19.93 -10.62
CA GLY A 193 -6.70 -20.89 -11.45
C GLY A 193 -5.99 -22.26 -11.56
N PRO A 194 -6.74 -23.32 -11.86
CA PRO A 194 -6.24 -24.68 -11.91
C PRO A 194 -5.14 -24.87 -12.98
N ASP A 195 -5.23 -24.14 -14.08
CA ASP A 195 -4.31 -24.24 -15.21
C ASP A 195 -3.18 -23.21 -15.19
N GLN A 196 -3.04 -22.47 -14.10
CA GLN A 196 -2.06 -21.39 -13.94
C GLN A 196 -2.13 -20.27 -15.00
N GLU A 197 -3.16 -20.27 -15.83
CA GLU A 197 -3.33 -19.29 -16.91
C GLU A 197 -3.44 -17.86 -16.35
N GLY A 198 -4.12 -17.69 -15.21
CA GLY A 198 -4.19 -16.43 -14.49
C GLY A 198 -2.81 -15.94 -14.05
N LEU A 199 -1.95 -16.84 -13.57
CA LEU A 199 -0.56 -16.51 -13.23
C LEU A 199 0.23 -16.09 -14.48
N PHE A 200 0.08 -16.79 -15.60
CA PHE A 200 0.76 -16.40 -16.84
C PHE A 200 0.36 -15.00 -17.29
N ARG A 201 -0.91 -14.63 -17.20
CA ARG A 201 -1.39 -13.28 -17.51
C ARG A 201 -0.78 -12.23 -16.59
N VAL A 202 -0.70 -12.49 -15.30
CA VAL A 202 -0.03 -11.60 -14.34
C VAL A 202 1.46 -11.47 -14.64
N LEU A 203 2.16 -12.59 -14.88
CA LEU A 203 3.58 -12.58 -15.22
C LEU A 203 3.85 -11.81 -16.53
N TYR A 204 3.00 -12.01 -17.53
CA TYR A 204 3.09 -11.29 -18.82
C TYR A 204 2.90 -9.78 -18.65
N HIS A 205 1.92 -9.38 -17.83
CA HIS A 205 1.74 -7.97 -17.50
C HIS A 205 2.98 -7.39 -16.82
N ILE A 206 3.51 -8.08 -15.81
CA ILE A 206 4.69 -7.66 -15.07
C ILE A 206 5.91 -7.54 -16.00
N GLU A 207 6.15 -8.51 -16.86
CA GLU A 207 7.29 -8.49 -17.80
C GLU A 207 7.25 -7.25 -18.70
N ARG A 208 6.08 -6.96 -19.27
CA ARG A 208 5.87 -5.76 -20.11
C ARG A 208 6.16 -4.48 -19.34
N GLU A 209 5.70 -4.39 -18.10
CA GLU A 209 5.87 -3.21 -17.26
C GLU A 209 7.32 -3.08 -16.75
N VAL A 210 8.00 -4.19 -16.44
CA VAL A 210 9.43 -4.18 -16.11
C VAL A 210 10.25 -3.68 -17.30
N GLY A 211 9.94 -4.13 -18.52
CA GLY A 211 10.59 -3.64 -19.73
C GLY A 211 10.45 -2.13 -19.91
N ARG A 212 9.24 -1.61 -19.72
CA ARG A 212 8.96 -0.16 -19.76
C ARG A 212 9.67 0.61 -18.65
N HIS A 213 9.66 0.07 -17.43
CA HIS A 213 10.34 0.67 -16.28
C HIS A 213 11.83 0.82 -16.51
N ARG A 214 12.51 -0.22 -17.03
CA ARG A 214 13.93 -0.21 -17.34
C ARG A 214 14.27 0.76 -18.48
N ALA A 215 13.44 0.81 -19.52
CA ALA A 215 13.61 1.73 -20.63
C ALA A 215 13.52 3.21 -20.17
N ASN A 216 12.56 3.51 -19.30
CA ASN A 216 12.39 4.86 -18.75
C ASN A 216 13.51 5.25 -17.79
N SER A 217 14.06 4.31 -17.01
CA SER A 217 15.19 4.56 -16.10
C SER A 217 16.48 4.94 -16.84
N ALA A 218 16.66 4.46 -18.06
CA ALA A 218 17.80 4.81 -18.91
C ALA A 218 17.68 6.22 -19.53
N GLY A 219 16.48 6.80 -19.57
CA GLY A 219 16.17 8.04 -20.31
C GLY A 219 15.76 9.25 -19.47
N SER A 220 16.04 9.33 -18.16
CA SER A 220 15.73 10.52 -17.31
C SER A 220 14.26 10.99 -17.29
N MET A 221 13.30 10.26 -17.85
CA MET A 221 11.89 10.52 -17.69
C MET A 221 11.39 9.94 -16.36
N ALA A 222 10.52 10.69 -15.67
CA ALA A 222 9.84 10.23 -14.47
C ALA A 222 9.26 8.82 -14.69
N LEU A 223 9.60 7.88 -13.80
CA LEU A 223 9.11 6.50 -13.85
C LEU A 223 7.59 6.50 -13.93
N ARG A 224 7.03 6.01 -15.03
CA ARG A 224 5.58 5.80 -15.11
C ARG A 224 5.21 4.72 -14.10
N SER A 225 4.35 5.06 -13.16
CA SER A 225 3.77 4.08 -12.25
C SER A 225 2.88 3.10 -13.02
N THR A 226 2.91 1.85 -12.60
CA THR A 226 2.05 0.79 -13.13
C THR A 226 1.21 0.17 -12.03
N SER A 227 0.09 -0.44 -12.36
CA SER A 227 -0.82 -1.03 -11.40
C SER A 227 -1.20 -2.47 -11.76
N LEU A 228 -1.40 -3.27 -10.72
CA LEU A 228 -1.87 -4.64 -10.78
C LEU A 228 -3.08 -4.78 -9.85
N ARG A 229 -4.14 -5.46 -10.29
CA ARG A 229 -5.21 -5.93 -9.41
C ARG A 229 -5.18 -7.44 -9.36
N ILE A 230 -4.89 -8.00 -8.20
CA ILE A 230 -4.59 -9.41 -8.01
C ILE A 230 -5.62 -10.03 -7.09
N PRO A 231 -6.16 -11.22 -7.42
CA PRO A 231 -7.09 -11.90 -6.53
C PRO A 231 -6.41 -12.28 -5.21
N THR A 232 -7.18 -12.27 -4.12
CA THR A 232 -6.78 -12.79 -2.82
C THR A 232 -8.01 -13.24 -2.04
N SER A 233 -7.86 -14.23 -1.15
CA SER A 233 -8.90 -14.60 -0.20
C SER A 233 -8.73 -13.84 1.12
N GLN A 234 -9.79 -13.81 1.95
CA GLN A 234 -9.76 -13.16 3.25
C GLN A 234 -8.72 -13.81 4.18
N ASP A 235 -8.58 -15.13 4.10
CA ASP A 235 -7.77 -15.92 5.03
C ASP A 235 -6.26 -15.90 4.71
N VAL A 236 -5.85 -15.55 3.48
CA VAL A 236 -4.45 -15.59 3.04
C VAL A 236 -3.86 -14.22 2.70
N LYS A 237 -4.47 -13.13 3.14
CA LYS A 237 -4.02 -11.75 2.81
C LYS A 237 -2.56 -11.49 3.22
N LEU A 238 -2.14 -11.92 4.39
CA LEU A 238 -0.75 -11.74 4.84
C LEU A 238 0.22 -12.50 3.93
N GLU A 239 -0.07 -13.77 3.65
CA GLU A 239 0.80 -14.60 2.79
C GLU A 239 0.87 -14.02 1.39
N SER A 240 -0.26 -13.62 0.81
CA SER A 240 -0.32 -12.98 -0.50
C SER A 240 0.53 -11.70 -0.56
N ILE A 241 0.46 -10.86 0.47
CA ILE A 241 1.27 -9.64 0.53
C ILE A 241 2.76 -9.96 0.61
N LEU A 242 3.15 -10.92 1.45
CA LEU A 242 4.55 -11.34 1.58
C LEU A 242 5.11 -11.89 0.26
N LEU A 243 4.34 -12.74 -0.43
CA LEU A 243 4.71 -13.34 -1.69
C LEU A 243 4.87 -12.30 -2.80
N TRP A 244 3.83 -11.48 -3.00
CA TRP A 244 3.86 -10.45 -4.04
C TRP A 244 4.93 -9.40 -3.77
N ASN A 245 5.11 -9.01 -2.52
CA ASN A 245 6.15 -8.06 -2.13
C ASN A 245 7.54 -8.61 -2.47
N SER A 246 7.83 -9.86 -2.09
CA SER A 246 9.11 -10.51 -2.39
C SER A 246 9.33 -10.65 -3.90
N PHE A 247 8.30 -11.07 -4.63
CA PHE A 247 8.36 -11.23 -6.07
C PHE A 247 8.61 -9.90 -6.79
N LEU A 248 7.82 -8.88 -6.50
CA LEU A 248 7.89 -7.58 -7.16
C LEU A 248 9.19 -6.82 -6.83
N PHE A 249 9.68 -6.91 -5.60
CA PHE A 249 10.99 -6.32 -5.25
C PHE A 249 12.16 -7.00 -5.98
N ASN A 250 12.05 -8.29 -6.29
CA ASN A 250 13.05 -8.94 -7.15
C ASN A 250 12.97 -8.46 -8.59
N MET A 251 11.77 -8.18 -9.10
CA MET A 251 11.56 -7.74 -10.50
C MET A 251 11.89 -6.27 -10.72
N PHE A 252 11.45 -5.37 -9.83
CA PHE A 252 11.55 -3.91 -9.99
C PHE A 252 12.69 -3.27 -9.17
N GLY A 253 13.24 -4.00 -8.19
CA GLY A 253 14.24 -3.52 -7.27
C GLY A 253 13.67 -3.06 -5.92
N LYS A 254 14.43 -3.28 -4.85
CA LYS A 254 14.00 -3.04 -3.46
C LYS A 254 13.72 -1.57 -3.12
N ASN A 255 14.28 -0.64 -3.89
CA ASN A 255 14.12 0.79 -3.67
C ASN A 255 12.96 1.39 -4.48
N THR A 256 12.28 0.61 -5.30
CA THR A 256 11.13 1.06 -6.07
C THR A 256 9.95 1.33 -5.12
N PRO A 257 9.36 2.53 -5.13
CA PRO A 257 8.16 2.79 -4.36
C PRO A 257 7.05 1.80 -4.73
N MET A 258 6.33 1.30 -3.73
CA MET A 258 5.23 0.36 -3.96
C MET A 258 4.12 0.60 -2.95
N LEU A 259 2.92 0.86 -3.44
CA LEU A 259 1.71 1.00 -2.65
C LEU A 259 0.81 -0.22 -2.86
N ILE A 260 0.51 -0.93 -1.78
CA ILE A 260 -0.44 -2.05 -1.74
C ILE A 260 -1.70 -1.57 -1.04
N LEU A 261 -2.83 -1.64 -1.72
CA LEU A 261 -4.15 -1.26 -1.22
C LEU A 261 -5.01 -2.52 -1.06
N ILE A 262 -5.61 -2.69 0.11
CA ILE A 262 -6.39 -3.87 0.48
C ILE A 262 -7.79 -3.42 0.85
N PRO A 263 -8.76 -3.52 -0.05
CA PRO A 263 -10.15 -3.30 0.30
C PRO A 263 -10.62 -4.41 1.27
N GLN A 264 -11.20 -3.99 2.40
CA GLN A 264 -11.48 -4.94 3.50
C GLN A 264 -12.67 -5.87 3.24
N ARG A 265 -13.56 -5.50 2.31
CA ARG A 265 -14.78 -6.27 1.96
C ARG A 265 -14.67 -7.02 0.64
N ASN A 266 -13.52 -6.97 -0.01
CA ASN A 266 -13.33 -7.52 -1.35
C ASN A 266 -12.17 -8.51 -1.37
N ASN A 267 -12.18 -9.42 -2.35
CA ASN A 267 -11.21 -10.50 -2.48
C ASN A 267 -10.14 -10.18 -3.54
N TRP A 268 -9.58 -8.96 -3.48
CA TRP A 268 -8.41 -8.58 -4.27
C TRP A 268 -7.51 -7.62 -3.50
N ILE A 269 -6.34 -7.40 -4.04
CA ILE A 269 -5.41 -6.35 -3.67
C ILE A 269 -5.06 -5.53 -4.90
N ASP A 270 -4.94 -4.23 -4.75
CA ASP A 270 -4.37 -3.35 -5.77
C ASP A 270 -2.93 -3.03 -5.40
N ILE A 271 -2.02 -3.19 -6.35
CA ILE A 271 -0.59 -2.89 -6.16
C ILE A 271 -0.19 -1.84 -7.19
N ILE A 272 0.32 -0.71 -6.73
CA ILE A 272 0.85 0.35 -7.58
C ILE A 272 2.37 0.38 -7.39
N ILE A 273 3.11 0.22 -8.48
CA ILE A 273 4.57 0.22 -8.52
C ILE A 273 5.02 1.56 -9.10
N GLY A 274 5.90 2.25 -8.42
CA GLY A 274 6.25 3.65 -8.66
C GLY A 274 5.42 4.61 -7.79
N GLU A 275 5.56 5.92 -8.02
CA GLU A 275 4.76 6.92 -7.31
C GLU A 275 3.32 6.91 -7.82
N PRO A 276 2.32 6.73 -6.96
CA PRO A 276 0.92 6.72 -7.36
C PRO A 276 0.47 8.06 -7.96
N THR A 277 -0.39 8.00 -8.95
CA THR A 277 -1.07 9.16 -9.54
C THR A 277 -2.57 9.08 -9.25
N GLU A 278 -3.30 10.17 -9.54
CA GLU A 278 -4.76 10.22 -9.48
C GLU A 278 -5.40 9.04 -10.25
N LEU A 279 -4.90 8.76 -11.47
CA LEU A 279 -5.43 7.68 -12.32
C LEU A 279 -5.29 6.30 -11.69
N GLN A 280 -4.17 5.99 -11.01
CA GLN A 280 -4.04 4.70 -10.33
C GLN A 280 -4.87 4.65 -9.04
N LEU A 281 -4.95 5.75 -8.30
CA LEU A 281 -5.75 5.85 -7.07
C LEU A 281 -7.26 5.85 -7.32
N TYR A 282 -7.68 5.95 -8.58
CA TYR A 282 -9.05 5.66 -9.02
C TYR A 282 -9.53 4.27 -8.56
N CYS A 283 -8.61 3.30 -8.42
CA CYS A 283 -8.89 1.94 -7.94
C CYS A 283 -9.55 1.88 -6.56
N LEU A 284 -9.37 2.92 -5.71
CA LEU A 284 -9.96 2.99 -4.37
C LEU A 284 -11.49 2.88 -4.37
N ARG A 285 -12.14 3.30 -5.46
CA ARG A 285 -13.60 3.23 -5.58
C ARG A 285 -14.09 2.48 -6.81
N ALA A 286 -13.19 1.93 -7.62
CA ALA A 286 -13.55 1.19 -8.81
C ALA A 286 -13.69 -0.32 -8.54
N SER A 287 -14.86 -0.90 -8.84
CA SER A 287 -15.11 -2.34 -8.71
C SER A 287 -14.42 -3.18 -9.81
N LEU A 288 -14.56 -4.51 -9.74
CA LEU A 288 -14.02 -5.42 -10.77
C LEU A 288 -14.65 -5.22 -12.16
N LYS A 289 -15.83 -4.59 -12.24
CA LYS A 289 -16.46 -4.26 -13.53
C LYS A 289 -15.74 -3.16 -14.29
N VAL A 290 -14.97 -2.33 -13.58
CA VAL A 290 -14.21 -1.21 -14.15
C VAL A 290 -12.74 -1.54 -14.26
N ILE A 291 -12.16 -2.07 -13.20
CA ILE A 291 -10.77 -2.53 -13.18
C ILE A 291 -10.80 -4.05 -12.93
N PRO A 292 -10.66 -4.88 -13.99
CA PRO A 292 -10.67 -6.32 -13.83
C PRO A 292 -9.41 -6.80 -13.13
N LEU A 293 -9.45 -8.04 -12.63
CA LEU A 293 -8.24 -8.72 -12.14
C LEU A 293 -7.22 -8.85 -13.29
N THR A 294 -5.96 -8.57 -13.01
CA THR A 294 -4.89 -8.74 -14.00
C THR A 294 -4.81 -10.18 -14.52
N SER A 295 -5.14 -11.15 -13.67
CA SER A 295 -5.24 -12.58 -14.03
C SER A 295 -6.37 -12.90 -15.03
N SER A 296 -7.37 -12.02 -15.17
CA SER A 296 -8.50 -12.23 -16.10
C SER A 296 -8.36 -11.47 -17.42
N ILE A 297 -7.35 -10.61 -17.57
CA ILE A 297 -7.16 -9.82 -18.80
C ILE A 297 -6.72 -10.75 -19.95
N PRO A 298 -7.42 -10.76 -21.10
CA PRO A 298 -7.12 -11.65 -22.22
C PRO A 298 -5.91 -11.13 -23.02
N TYR A 299 -4.71 -11.35 -22.50
CA TYR A 299 -3.48 -11.01 -23.22
C TYR A 299 -3.23 -11.98 -24.36
N ASN A 300 -2.79 -11.46 -25.51
CA ASN A 300 -2.21 -12.30 -26.56
C ASN A 300 -0.76 -12.62 -26.19
N MET A 301 -0.58 -13.70 -25.45
CA MET A 301 0.72 -14.21 -25.01
C MET A 301 1.28 -15.14 -26.09
N GLY A 302 2.38 -14.77 -26.71
CA GLY A 302 3.06 -15.62 -27.68
C GLY A 302 3.55 -16.95 -27.07
N SER A 303 3.68 -17.98 -27.89
CA SER A 303 4.15 -19.31 -27.47
C SER A 303 5.53 -19.27 -26.80
N GLU A 304 6.40 -18.39 -27.22
CA GLU A 304 7.71 -18.19 -26.60
C GLU A 304 7.59 -17.77 -25.14
N PHE A 305 6.75 -16.76 -24.83
CA PHE A 305 6.50 -16.32 -23.47
C PHE A 305 5.92 -17.46 -22.61
N ILE A 306 4.91 -18.16 -23.12
CA ILE A 306 4.27 -19.29 -22.42
C ILE A 306 5.31 -20.37 -22.09
N ASN A 307 6.20 -20.69 -23.02
CA ASN A 307 7.27 -21.67 -22.79
C ASN A 307 8.27 -21.20 -21.73
N GLN A 308 8.64 -19.91 -21.74
CA GLN A 308 9.54 -19.32 -20.73
C GLN A 308 8.88 -19.29 -19.35
N ALA A 309 7.61 -18.90 -19.25
CA ALA A 309 6.85 -18.89 -18.00
C ALA A 309 6.70 -20.31 -17.42
N ASN A 310 6.35 -21.29 -18.26
CA ASN A 310 6.31 -22.70 -17.87
C ASN A 310 7.66 -23.20 -17.35
N LYS A 311 8.76 -22.85 -18.01
CA LYS A 311 10.11 -23.19 -17.56
C LYS A 311 10.41 -22.58 -16.19
N LEU A 312 10.16 -21.28 -16.03
CA LEU A 312 10.34 -20.57 -14.76
C LEU A 312 9.60 -21.26 -13.59
N ILE A 313 8.35 -21.64 -13.82
CA ILE A 313 7.53 -22.31 -12.81
C ILE A 313 8.08 -23.72 -12.52
N LYS A 314 8.42 -24.50 -13.54
CA LYS A 314 8.99 -25.85 -13.39
C LYS A 314 10.31 -25.82 -12.62
N ASP A 315 11.21 -24.93 -12.99
CA ASP A 315 12.52 -24.76 -12.32
C ASP A 315 12.34 -24.35 -10.84
N SER A 316 11.28 -23.58 -10.54
CA SER A 316 10.93 -23.16 -9.18
C SER A 316 10.21 -24.25 -8.36
N LEU A 317 9.56 -25.22 -9.03
CA LEU A 317 8.85 -26.33 -8.37
C LEU A 317 9.73 -27.56 -8.17
N GLY A 318 10.81 -27.68 -8.94
CA GLY A 318 11.71 -28.86 -8.98
C GLY A 318 12.98 -28.72 -8.13
N GLY A 319 13.21 -27.58 -7.49
CA GLY A 319 14.25 -27.38 -6.48
C GLY A 319 13.67 -27.55 -5.09
#